data_eea04e3ac421739f142b8ca799c46508
#
_entry.id   eea04e3ac421739f142b8ca799c46508
#
_cell.length_a   1.000
_cell.length_b   1.000
_cell.length_c   1.000
_cell.angle_alpha   90.00
_cell.angle_beta   90.00
_cell.angle_gamma   90.00
#
_symmetry.space_group_name_H-M   'P 1'
#
loop_
_entity.id
_entity.type
_entity.pdbx_description
1 polymer ?
#
loop_
_entity_poly.entity_id
_entity_poly.type
_entity_poly.pdbx_seq_one_letter_code
_entity_poly.pdbx_strand_id
1 'polypeptide(L)'
;MAEDAKTLIERAVRSFLDEVPALKPMKLVVGVDLHGRGDTQQFRVQLPEVEVRKDIAADARVRVEMRRDFFNLMVQHGAKVPDWRDAFHDGKAKATGVDQYMKLIVNVVERQEERNRTRRARH
;
A
#
# COMPACT_ATOMS: atom_id res chain seq x y z
N MET A 1 15.80 16.99 -7.12
CA MET A 1 16.13 16.09 -6.00
C MET A 1 15.11 14.97 -5.88
N ALA A 2 15.57 13.78 -5.57
CA ALA A 2 14.67 12.66 -5.35
C ALA A 2 13.86 12.90 -4.06
N GLU A 3 12.58 12.59 -4.11
CA GLU A 3 11.73 12.63 -2.93
C GLU A 3 12.16 11.52 -1.95
N ASP A 4 12.04 11.77 -0.65
CA ASP A 4 12.40 10.76 0.32
C ASP A 4 11.33 9.65 0.39
N ALA A 5 11.71 8.52 0.96
CA ALA A 5 10.82 7.37 1.05
C ALA A 5 9.56 7.67 1.86
N LYS A 6 9.69 8.45 2.92
CA LYS A 6 8.54 8.84 3.75
C LYS A 6 7.49 9.56 2.92
N THR A 7 7.89 10.56 2.12
CA THR A 7 7.00 11.32 1.27
C THR A 7 6.34 10.44 0.22
N LEU A 8 7.11 9.53 -0.38
CA LEU A 8 6.58 8.61 -1.38
C LEU A 8 5.57 7.63 -0.76
N ILE A 9 5.82 7.15 0.46
CA ILE A 9 4.87 6.28 1.16
C ILE A 9 3.57 7.04 1.46
N GLU A 10 3.67 8.26 1.97
CA GLU A 10 2.49 9.09 2.20
C GLU A 10 1.65 9.25 0.94
N ARG A 11 2.31 9.56 -0.18
CA ARG A 11 1.64 9.73 -1.47
C ARG A 11 0.95 8.44 -1.92
N ALA A 12 1.66 7.32 -1.83
CA ALA A 12 1.12 6.03 -2.26
C ALA A 12 -0.10 5.63 -1.42
N VAL A 13 0.00 5.80 -0.11
CA VAL A 13 -1.10 5.41 0.80
C VAL A 13 -2.31 6.31 0.59
N ARG A 14 -2.12 7.62 0.48
CA ARG A 14 -3.23 8.55 0.24
C ARG A 14 -3.91 8.26 -1.10
N SER A 15 -3.12 8.01 -2.14
CA SER A 15 -3.66 7.66 -3.45
C SER A 15 -4.49 6.37 -3.40
N PHE A 16 -3.98 5.36 -2.70
CA PHE A 16 -4.67 4.09 -2.52
C PHE A 16 -6.01 4.29 -1.79
N LEU A 17 -6.01 5.05 -0.71
CA LEU A 17 -7.23 5.33 0.06
C LEU A 17 -8.24 6.14 -0.75
N ASP A 18 -7.78 7.05 -1.61
CA ASP A 18 -8.66 7.80 -2.49
C ASP A 18 -9.32 6.90 -3.53
N GLU A 19 -8.62 5.89 -4.02
CA GLU A 19 -9.19 4.92 -4.95
C GLU A 19 -10.12 3.92 -4.26
N VAL A 20 -9.90 3.66 -2.95
CA VAL A 20 -10.69 2.71 -2.18
C VAL A 20 -11.21 3.41 -0.91
N PRO A 21 -12.20 4.32 -1.08
CA PRO A 21 -12.66 5.15 0.03
C PRO A 21 -13.19 4.38 1.24
N ALA A 22 -13.67 3.16 1.04
CA ALA A 22 -14.16 2.33 2.15
C ALA A 22 -13.06 1.99 3.16
N LEU A 23 -11.78 2.11 2.77
CA LEU A 23 -10.66 1.87 3.68
C LEU A 23 -10.25 3.12 4.48
N LYS A 24 -10.75 4.30 4.11
CA LYS A 24 -10.35 5.56 4.78
C LYS A 24 -10.53 5.56 6.29
N PRO A 25 -11.64 5.04 6.86
CA PRO A 25 -11.83 5.07 8.30
C PRO A 25 -11.13 3.94 9.05
N MET A 26 -10.43 3.05 8.36
CA MET A 26 -9.80 1.88 8.98
C MET A 26 -8.67 2.30 9.92
N LYS A 27 -8.73 1.87 11.17
CA LYS A 27 -7.65 2.05 12.14
C LYS A 27 -6.73 0.85 12.04
N LEU A 28 -5.53 1.08 11.53
CA LEU A 28 -4.58 0.01 11.27
C LEU A 28 -3.16 0.54 11.26
N VAL A 29 -2.24 -0.22 11.83
CA VAL A 29 -0.81 0.06 11.70
C VAL A 29 -0.26 -0.89 10.64
N VAL A 30 0.37 -0.32 9.62
CA VAL A 30 1.00 -1.06 8.53
C VAL A 30 2.50 -0.88 8.61
N GLY A 31 3.25 -1.97 8.54
CA GLY A 31 4.70 -1.92 8.40
C GLY A 31 5.06 -1.93 6.92
N VAL A 32 5.99 -1.09 6.51
CA VAL A 32 6.48 -1.04 5.13
C VAL A 32 7.99 -1.26 5.16
N ASP A 33 8.44 -2.33 4.52
CA ASP A 33 9.86 -2.67 4.41
C ASP A 33 10.31 -2.48 2.97
N LEU A 34 11.25 -1.57 2.76
CA LEU A 34 11.81 -1.28 1.44
C LEU A 34 13.25 -1.78 1.41
N HIS A 35 13.46 -2.84 0.61
CA HIS A 35 14.77 -3.49 0.50
C HIS A 35 15.64 -2.80 -0.53
N GLY A 36 16.82 -2.37 -0.11
CA GLY A 36 17.85 -1.84 -0.99
C GLY A 36 19.02 -2.80 -1.11
N ARG A 37 20.12 -2.30 -1.66
CA ARG A 37 21.35 -3.08 -1.76
C ARG A 37 22.04 -3.08 -0.41
N GLY A 38 21.95 -4.21 0.31
CA GLY A 38 22.60 -4.38 1.60
C GLY A 38 21.92 -3.72 2.78
N ASP A 39 20.77 -3.09 2.57
CA ASP A 39 20.02 -2.47 3.66
C ASP A 39 18.52 -2.62 3.46
N THR A 40 17.76 -2.43 4.54
CA THR A 40 16.31 -2.40 4.52
C THR A 40 15.85 -1.18 5.30
N GLN A 41 15.03 -0.34 4.67
CA GLN A 41 14.37 0.77 5.36
C GLN A 41 13.00 0.31 5.84
N GLN A 42 12.72 0.53 7.11
CA GLN A 42 11.48 0.12 7.73
C GLN A 42 10.68 1.34 8.19
N PHE A 43 9.39 1.34 7.87
CA PHE A 43 8.50 2.45 8.18
C PHE A 43 7.24 1.94 8.86
N ARG A 44 6.70 2.75 9.74
CA ARG A 44 5.43 2.53 10.40
C ARG A 44 4.42 3.52 9.86
N VAL A 45 3.32 3.01 9.30
CA VAL A 45 2.23 3.84 8.77
C VAL A 45 1.00 3.65 9.64
N GLN A 46 0.54 4.73 10.25
CA GLN A 46 -0.65 4.69 11.09
C GLN A 46 -1.85 5.23 10.31
N LEU A 47 -2.88 4.42 10.19
CA LEU A 47 -4.14 4.79 9.54
C LEU A 47 -5.18 5.05 10.63
N PRO A 48 -6.15 5.94 10.43
CA PRO A 48 -6.49 6.63 9.16
C PRO A 48 -5.72 7.92 8.90
N GLU A 49 -4.88 8.38 9.83
CA GLU A 49 -4.20 9.68 9.73
C GLU A 49 -3.17 9.74 8.60
N VAL A 50 -2.67 8.59 8.14
CA VAL A 50 -1.55 8.45 7.22
C VAL A 50 -0.29 9.11 7.81
N GLU A 51 0.02 8.73 9.04
CA GLU A 51 1.24 9.17 9.70
C GLU A 51 2.34 8.16 9.44
N VAL A 52 3.41 8.60 8.78
CA VAL A 52 4.55 7.75 8.40
C VAL A 52 5.77 8.10 9.22
N ARG A 53 6.39 7.10 9.85
CA ARG A 53 7.62 7.28 10.63
C ARG A 53 8.60 6.15 10.32
N LYS A 54 9.89 6.44 10.43
CA LYS A 54 10.91 5.38 10.40
C LYS A 54 10.81 4.60 11.70
N ASP A 55 10.43 3.33 11.60
CA ASP A 55 10.18 2.48 12.75
C ASP A 55 10.08 1.03 12.27
N ILE A 56 10.51 0.09 13.09
CA ILE A 56 10.38 -1.34 12.81
C ILE A 56 8.89 -1.74 12.71
N ALA A 57 8.02 -0.95 13.32
CA ALA A 57 6.57 -1.19 13.33
C ALA A 57 6.24 -2.55 13.96
N ALA A 58 6.76 -2.78 15.19
CA ALA A 58 6.52 -4.03 15.89
C ALA A 58 5.02 -4.29 16.16
N ASP A 59 4.22 -3.22 16.20
CA ASP A 59 2.77 -3.30 16.41
C ASP A 59 1.97 -3.40 15.10
N ALA A 60 2.62 -3.54 13.96
CA ALA A 60 1.93 -3.63 12.69
C ALA A 60 1.09 -4.91 12.60
N ARG A 61 -0.16 -4.75 12.14
CA ARG A 61 -1.07 -5.87 11.88
C ARG A 61 -0.94 -6.41 10.46
N VAL A 62 -0.44 -5.56 9.56
CA VAL A 62 -0.15 -5.91 8.17
C VAL A 62 1.22 -5.36 7.84
N ARG A 63 2.01 -6.14 7.14
CA ARG A 63 3.35 -5.73 6.70
C ARG A 63 3.47 -5.93 5.21
N VAL A 64 3.94 -4.90 4.53
CA VAL A 64 4.18 -4.91 3.09
C VAL A 64 5.67 -4.79 2.85
N GLU A 65 6.22 -5.62 1.97
CA GLU A 65 7.64 -5.52 1.63
C GLU A 65 7.85 -5.58 0.12
N MET A 66 8.83 -4.83 -0.35
CA MET A 66 9.24 -4.82 -1.75
C MET A 66 10.59 -4.15 -1.89
N ARG A 67 11.16 -4.22 -3.08
CA ARG A 67 12.40 -3.52 -3.38
C ARG A 67 12.15 -2.01 -3.41
N ARG A 68 13.11 -1.26 -2.88
CA ARG A 68 13.02 0.22 -2.83
C ARG A 68 12.92 0.84 -4.22
N ASP A 69 13.74 0.37 -5.14
CA ASP A 69 13.75 0.90 -6.51
C ASP A 69 12.42 0.64 -7.23
N PHE A 70 11.84 -0.54 -7.03
CA PHE A 70 10.52 -0.88 -7.57
C PHE A 70 9.44 0.03 -6.99
N PHE A 71 9.44 0.21 -5.66
CA PHE A 71 8.48 1.09 -4.99
C PHE A 71 8.56 2.52 -5.52
N ASN A 72 9.77 3.06 -5.60
CA ASN A 72 9.98 4.42 -6.08
C ASN A 72 9.45 4.59 -7.51
N LEU A 73 9.73 3.61 -8.37
CA LEU A 73 9.28 3.63 -9.76
C LEU A 73 7.75 3.63 -9.83
N MET A 74 7.10 2.76 -9.07
CA MET A 74 5.65 2.65 -9.05
C MET A 74 4.99 3.97 -8.62
N VAL A 75 5.47 4.57 -7.54
CA VAL A 75 4.88 5.80 -7.02
C VAL A 75 5.13 6.98 -7.97
N GLN A 76 6.33 7.08 -8.51
CA GLN A 76 6.68 8.16 -9.44
C GLN A 76 5.88 8.11 -10.73
N HIS A 77 5.48 6.92 -11.16
CA HIS A 77 4.65 6.72 -12.35
C HIS A 77 3.15 6.76 -12.05
N GLY A 78 2.77 7.08 -10.83
CA GLY A 78 1.37 7.22 -10.45
C GLY A 78 0.59 5.92 -10.45
N ALA A 79 1.20 4.84 -9.93
CA ALA A 79 0.57 3.53 -9.89
C ALA A 79 -0.81 3.57 -9.25
N LYS A 80 -1.74 2.83 -9.83
CA LYS A 80 -3.11 2.69 -9.37
C LYS A 80 -3.31 1.33 -8.71
N VAL A 81 -4.48 1.11 -8.12
CA VAL A 81 -4.79 -0.15 -7.43
C VAL A 81 -4.53 -1.38 -8.32
N PRO A 82 -4.96 -1.42 -9.61
CA PRO A 82 -4.64 -2.58 -10.44
C PRO A 82 -3.14 -2.85 -10.60
N ASP A 83 -2.33 -1.79 -10.65
CA ASP A 83 -0.88 -1.92 -10.77
C ASP A 83 -0.28 -2.57 -9.52
N TRP A 84 -0.75 -2.15 -8.34
CA TRP A 84 -0.32 -2.74 -7.08
C TRP A 84 -0.79 -4.19 -6.95
N ARG A 85 -2.03 -4.47 -7.34
CA ARG A 85 -2.55 -5.84 -7.35
C ARG A 85 -1.65 -6.75 -8.19
N ASP A 86 -1.28 -6.30 -9.38
CA ASP A 86 -0.40 -7.06 -10.27
C ASP A 86 0.97 -7.28 -9.63
N ALA A 87 1.51 -6.26 -8.95
CA ALA A 87 2.79 -6.37 -8.26
C ALA A 87 2.75 -7.46 -7.17
N PHE A 88 1.69 -7.51 -6.38
CA PHE A 88 1.52 -8.54 -5.36
C PHE A 88 1.33 -9.92 -5.99
N HIS A 89 0.56 -10.00 -7.06
CA HIS A 89 0.31 -11.26 -7.77
C HIS A 89 1.61 -11.81 -8.37
N ASP A 90 2.44 -10.95 -8.93
CA ASP A 90 3.68 -11.33 -9.60
C ASP A 90 4.84 -11.56 -8.61
N GLY A 91 4.63 -11.34 -7.33
CA GLY A 91 5.66 -11.53 -6.31
C GLY A 91 6.66 -10.39 -6.21
N LYS A 92 6.43 -9.27 -6.89
CA LYS A 92 7.28 -8.08 -6.79
C LYS A 92 7.07 -7.33 -5.48
N ALA A 93 5.89 -7.51 -4.89
CA ALA A 93 5.55 -7.02 -3.56
C ALA A 93 4.93 -8.15 -2.78
N LYS A 94 5.15 -8.17 -1.46
CA LYS A 94 4.60 -9.20 -0.58
C LYS A 94 3.88 -8.55 0.58
N ALA A 95 2.76 -9.14 0.98
CA ALA A 95 2.01 -8.69 2.15
C ALA A 95 1.81 -9.86 3.09
N THR A 96 2.08 -9.63 4.37
CA THR A 96 1.85 -10.61 5.43
C THR A 96 1.13 -9.91 6.57
N GLY A 97 0.50 -10.69 7.45
CA GLY A 97 -0.15 -10.10 8.60
C GLY A 97 -1.27 -10.96 9.14
N VAL A 98 -2.11 -10.34 9.94
CA VAL A 98 -3.27 -10.98 10.54
C VAL A 98 -4.31 -11.27 9.45
N ASP A 99 -4.69 -12.54 9.29
CA ASP A 99 -5.58 -12.98 8.22
C ASP A 99 -6.86 -12.16 8.13
N GLN A 100 -7.43 -11.81 9.27
CA GLN A 100 -8.68 -11.04 9.34
C GLN A 100 -8.54 -9.71 8.60
N TYR A 101 -7.44 -9.00 8.82
CA TYR A 101 -7.19 -7.71 8.17
C TYR A 101 -6.85 -7.89 6.69
N MET A 102 -6.07 -8.93 6.38
CA MET A 102 -5.70 -9.23 5.00
C MET A 102 -6.94 -9.52 4.14
N LYS A 103 -7.83 -10.37 4.64
CA LYS A 103 -9.08 -10.72 3.94
C LYS A 103 -10.00 -9.52 3.79
N LEU A 104 -10.10 -8.70 4.84
CA LEU A 104 -10.93 -7.50 4.80
C LEU A 104 -10.46 -6.55 3.70
N ILE A 105 -9.16 -6.28 3.65
CA ILE A 105 -8.58 -5.37 2.66
C ILE A 105 -8.83 -5.91 1.24
N VAL A 106 -8.53 -7.17 1.00
CA VAL A 106 -8.73 -7.79 -0.31
C VAL A 106 -10.20 -7.69 -0.74
N ASN A 107 -11.13 -8.04 0.15
CA ASN A 107 -12.55 -7.99 -0.17
C ASN A 107 -13.02 -6.57 -0.51
N VAL A 108 -12.57 -5.58 0.25
CA VAL A 108 -12.96 -4.18 0.01
C VAL A 108 -12.39 -3.69 -1.32
N VAL A 109 -11.14 -4.03 -1.62
CA VAL A 109 -10.50 -3.66 -2.89
C VAL A 109 -11.24 -4.31 -4.07
N GLU A 110 -11.55 -5.60 -3.98
CA GLU A 110 -12.26 -6.30 -5.04
C GLU A 110 -13.63 -5.70 -5.32
N ARG A 111 -14.36 -5.33 -4.26
CA ARG A 111 -15.67 -4.68 -4.42
C ARG A 111 -15.54 -3.32 -5.11
N GLN A 112 -14.50 -2.57 -4.79
CA GLN A 112 -14.27 -1.28 -5.44
C GLN A 112 -13.94 -1.46 -6.92
N GLU A 113 -13.10 -2.43 -7.26
CA GLU A 113 -12.77 -2.74 -8.64
C GLU A 113 -14.00 -3.18 -9.42
N GLU A 114 -14.87 -3.97 -8.82
CA GLU A 114 -16.12 -4.40 -9.45
C GLU A 114 -17.04 -3.22 -9.72
N ARG A 115 -17.19 -2.31 -8.75
CA ARG A 115 -17.97 -1.09 -8.94
C ARG A 115 -17.41 -0.25 -10.08
N ASN A 116 -16.11 -0.16 -10.19
CA ASN A 116 -15.45 0.59 -11.26
C ASN A 116 -15.72 -0.03 -12.62
N ARG A 117 -15.67 -1.35 -12.73
CA ARG A 117 -16.01 -2.07 -13.98
C ARG A 117 -17.46 -1.85 -14.38
N THR A 118 -18.38 -1.95 -13.43
CA THR A 118 -19.81 -1.72 -13.69
C THR A 118 -20.05 -0.30 -14.17
N ARG A 119 -19.38 0.67 -13.55
CA ARG A 119 -19.48 2.07 -13.96
C ARG A 119 -19.00 2.29 -15.38
N ARG A 120 -17.89 1.66 -15.78
CA ARG A 120 -17.37 1.73 -17.15
C ARG A 120 -18.32 1.08 -18.15
N ALA A 121 -18.93 -0.02 -17.79
CA ALA A 121 -19.85 -0.75 -18.66
C ALA A 121 -21.12 0.03 -18.98
N ARG A 122 -21.49 1.01 -18.15
CA ARG A 122 -22.67 1.85 -18.35
C ARG A 122 -22.44 3.04 -19.28
N HIS A 123 -21.21 3.28 -19.63
CA HIS A 123 -20.80 4.34 -20.56
C HIS A 123 -20.46 3.77 -21.95
#